data_39e3c009d69264e336a7aa2187a0e1b7
#
_entry.id   39e3c009d69264e336a7aa2187a0e1b7
#
_cell.length_a   1.000
_cell.length_b   1.000
_cell.length_c   1.000
_cell.angle_alpha   90.00
_cell.angle_beta   90.00
_cell.angle_gamma   90.00
#
_symmetry.space_group_name_H-M   'P 1'
#
loop_
_entity.id
_entity.type
_entity.pdbx_description
1 polymer ?
#
loop_
_entity_poly.entity_id
_entity_poly.type
_entity_poly.pdbx_seq_one_letter_code
_entity_poly.pdbx_strand_id
1 'polypeptide(L)'
;WVTYERGGSNGNSRLMKMSLNEMQAGLAHTDMDTPLPPARWGDTRQHVFYGALYHWFVMFRNGQYRNFQPHRALSVTKEFQLYLKRLLLMPFQALERGVATWRIRHGGFPYHLALLQLEHDSSFQMHSPFNTMTEFLEVVMRGFAEGAPKHHHLVFKAHPLEDGRVPLRREIKRLARELGLGGR
;
A
#
# COMPACT_ATOMS: atom_id res chain seq x y z
N TRP A 1 7.42 6.79 13.25
CA TRP A 1 7.21 7.61 14.45
C TRP A 1 5.92 7.13 15.14
N VAL A 2 5.99 6.88 16.43
CA VAL A 2 4.82 6.59 17.25
C VAL A 2 4.63 7.79 18.17
N THR A 3 3.56 8.55 17.97
CA THR A 3 3.17 9.60 18.89
C THR A 3 2.29 9.00 19.97
N TYR A 4 2.68 9.19 21.22
CA TYR A 4 1.86 8.78 22.37
C TYR A 4 1.05 9.98 22.86
N GLU A 5 -0.26 9.84 22.87
CA GLU A 5 -1.16 10.85 23.41
C GLU A 5 -2.17 10.22 24.39
N ARG A 6 -2.24 10.75 25.61
CA ARG A 6 -3.13 10.22 26.67
C ARG A 6 -4.62 10.27 26.33
N GLY A 7 -5.03 11.19 25.45
CA GLY A 7 -6.41 11.37 25.03
C GLY A 7 -6.87 10.50 23.86
N GLY A 8 -5.93 9.76 23.23
CA GLY A 8 -6.19 9.02 21.99
C GLY A 8 -6.32 9.93 20.77
N SER A 9 -6.26 9.32 19.58
CA SER A 9 -6.28 10.03 18.30
C SER A 9 -7.70 10.36 17.78
N ASN A 10 -8.74 9.94 18.47
CA ASN A 10 -10.13 10.00 17.98
C ASN A 10 -10.89 11.16 18.60
N GLY A 11 -10.81 12.37 18.03
CA GLY A 11 -11.68 13.50 18.39
C GLY A 11 -11.42 14.16 19.75
N ASN A 12 -10.78 13.45 20.68
CA ASN A 12 -10.36 13.97 21.99
C ASN A 12 -8.86 14.26 22.06
N SER A 13 -8.17 14.18 20.94
CA SER A 13 -6.75 14.48 20.83
C SER A 13 -6.48 15.93 21.24
N ARG A 14 -5.41 16.14 22.01
CA ARG A 14 -4.92 17.48 22.35
C ARG A 14 -4.64 18.31 21.09
N LEU A 15 -4.21 17.67 20.01
CA LEU A 15 -3.95 18.32 18.73
C LEU A 15 -5.21 18.99 18.14
N MET A 16 -6.39 18.40 18.34
CA MET A 16 -7.66 18.97 17.85
C MET A 16 -8.05 20.28 18.55
N LYS A 17 -7.45 20.57 19.69
CA LYS A 17 -7.71 21.78 20.49
C LYS A 17 -6.61 22.83 20.37
N MET A 18 -5.53 22.51 19.66
CA MET A 18 -4.39 23.40 19.46
C MET A 18 -4.61 24.32 18.26
N SER A 19 -4.21 25.56 18.40
CA SER A 19 -4.09 26.46 17.26
C SER A 19 -2.92 26.06 16.35
N LEU A 20 -2.93 26.52 15.10
CA LEU A 20 -1.85 26.26 14.15
C LEU A 20 -0.47 26.73 14.68
N ASN A 21 -0.44 27.87 15.36
CA ASN A 21 0.79 28.42 15.95
C ASN A 21 1.34 27.56 17.09
N GLU A 22 0.46 27.00 17.93
CA GLU A 22 0.86 26.08 18.99
C GLU A 22 1.38 24.76 18.42
N MET A 23 0.76 24.24 17.32
CA MET A 23 1.25 23.07 16.62
C MET A 23 2.64 23.31 16.03
N GLN A 24 2.86 24.45 15.38
CA GLN A 24 4.15 24.82 14.81
C GLN A 24 5.22 25.00 15.87
N ALA A 25 4.89 25.66 17.01
CA ALA A 25 5.81 25.81 18.13
C ALA A 25 6.19 24.45 18.74
N GLY A 26 5.22 23.52 18.85
CA GLY A 26 5.47 22.14 19.29
C GLY A 26 6.41 21.37 18.35
N LEU A 27 6.26 21.54 17.03
CA LEU A 27 7.12 20.92 16.03
C LEU A 27 8.57 21.45 16.07
N ALA A 28 8.75 22.75 16.38
CA ALA A 28 10.09 23.35 16.49
C ALA A 28 10.98 22.74 17.60
N HIS A 29 10.35 22.08 18.58
CA HIS A 29 11.05 21.39 19.68
C HIS A 29 11.13 19.87 19.48
N THR A 30 10.63 19.35 18.35
CA THR A 30 10.69 17.93 18.04
C THR A 30 11.95 17.68 17.20
N ASP A 31 12.86 16.86 17.71
CA ASP A 31 14.02 16.40 16.94
C ASP A 31 13.57 15.45 15.81
N MET A 32 13.07 16.05 14.74
CA MET A 32 12.57 15.37 13.55
C MET A 32 13.69 14.89 12.63
N ASP A 33 14.91 15.36 12.85
CA ASP A 33 16.04 15.19 11.93
C ASP A 33 16.97 14.02 12.32
N THR A 34 16.66 13.31 13.40
CA THR A 34 17.46 12.11 13.73
C THR A 34 17.15 11.01 12.71
N PRO A 35 18.04 10.73 11.75
CA PRO A 35 17.79 9.70 10.77
C PRO A 35 17.76 8.34 11.45
N LEU A 36 16.67 7.59 11.26
CA LEU A 36 16.61 6.20 11.72
C LEU A 36 17.66 5.37 10.98
N PRO A 37 18.40 4.49 11.68
CA PRO A 37 19.36 3.63 11.03
C PRO A 37 18.64 2.79 9.96
N PRO A 38 19.21 2.68 8.74
CA PRO A 38 18.59 1.90 7.67
C PRO A 38 18.51 0.42 8.07
N ALA A 39 17.43 -0.23 7.69
CA ALA A 39 17.31 -1.68 7.87
C ALA A 39 18.42 -2.41 7.09
N ARG A 40 19.01 -3.44 7.68
CA ARG A 40 20.17 -4.17 7.11
C ARG A 40 19.95 -4.67 5.68
N TRP A 41 18.73 -5.06 5.33
CA TRP A 41 18.39 -5.67 4.04
C TRP A 41 17.50 -4.77 3.17
N GLY A 42 17.17 -3.59 3.64
CA GLY A 42 16.09 -2.76 3.10
C GLY A 42 14.71 -3.25 3.58
N ASP A 43 13.83 -2.32 3.81
CA ASP A 43 12.56 -2.53 4.54
C ASP A 43 11.65 -3.59 3.92
N THR A 44 11.46 -3.55 2.60
CA THR A 44 10.54 -4.47 1.91
C THR A 44 11.09 -5.91 1.85
N ARG A 45 12.38 -6.09 1.57
CA ARG A 45 13.00 -7.42 1.49
C ARG A 45 12.98 -8.12 2.83
N GLN A 46 13.35 -7.40 3.87
CA GLN A 46 13.34 -7.88 5.24
C GLN A 46 11.92 -8.26 5.67
N HIS A 47 10.94 -7.40 5.42
CA HIS A 47 9.54 -7.66 5.74
C HIS A 47 9.01 -8.94 5.07
N VAL A 48 9.26 -9.10 3.77
CA VAL A 48 8.79 -10.27 3.01
C VAL A 48 9.46 -11.55 3.47
N PHE A 49 10.78 -11.52 3.70
CA PHE A 49 11.52 -12.68 4.18
C PHE A 49 11.06 -13.13 5.56
N TYR A 50 11.01 -12.22 6.53
CA TYR A 50 10.55 -12.57 7.88
C TYR A 50 9.07 -12.91 7.93
N GLY A 51 8.24 -12.32 7.06
CA GLY A 51 6.85 -12.71 6.90
C GLY A 51 6.70 -14.15 6.41
N ALA A 52 7.47 -14.56 5.41
CA ALA A 52 7.48 -15.93 4.93
C ALA A 52 8.00 -16.91 6.02
N LEU A 53 9.08 -16.54 6.71
CA LEU A 53 9.67 -17.34 7.79
C LEU A 53 8.71 -17.50 8.98
N TYR A 54 8.04 -16.42 9.39
CA TYR A 54 7.02 -16.45 10.43
C TYR A 54 5.90 -17.44 10.09
N HIS A 55 5.33 -17.36 8.89
CA HIS A 55 4.25 -18.25 8.49
C HIS A 55 4.71 -19.71 8.36
N TRP A 56 5.95 -19.92 7.92
CA TRP A 56 6.56 -21.25 7.91
C TRP A 56 6.65 -21.83 9.32
N PHE A 57 7.14 -21.06 10.31
CA PHE A 57 7.21 -21.51 11.71
C PHE A 57 5.81 -21.79 12.27
N VAL A 58 4.84 -20.93 12.01
CA VAL A 58 3.46 -21.12 12.48
C VAL A 58 2.84 -22.39 11.88
N MET A 59 3.14 -22.72 10.62
CA MET A 59 2.67 -23.94 9.97
C MET A 59 3.28 -25.22 10.55
N PHE A 60 4.59 -25.23 10.74
CA PHE A 60 5.31 -26.46 11.05
C PHE A 60 5.67 -26.64 12.53
N ARG A 61 5.68 -25.59 13.32
CA ARG A 61 6.02 -25.58 14.74
C ARG A 61 4.86 -25.25 15.68
N ASN A 62 3.64 -25.19 15.17
CA ASN A 62 2.45 -24.78 15.92
C ASN A 62 1.84 -25.90 16.80
N GLY A 63 2.54 -27.02 17.03
CA GLY A 63 2.03 -28.13 17.84
C GLY A 63 1.63 -27.76 19.28
N GLN A 64 2.26 -26.73 19.86
CA GLN A 64 1.95 -26.21 21.19
C GLN A 64 0.74 -25.24 21.20
N TYR A 65 0.36 -24.68 20.06
CA TYR A 65 -0.69 -23.66 19.93
C TYR A 65 -1.80 -24.10 18.97
N ARG A 66 -2.35 -25.30 19.17
CA ARG A 66 -3.36 -25.90 18.29
C ARG A 66 -4.63 -25.06 18.14
N ASN A 67 -4.95 -24.27 19.15
CA ASN A 67 -6.13 -23.40 19.17
C ASN A 67 -5.82 -21.95 18.74
N PHE A 68 -4.59 -21.67 18.28
CA PHE A 68 -4.25 -20.35 17.80
C PHE A 68 -4.97 -20.03 16.50
N GLN A 69 -5.87 -19.07 16.56
CA GLN A 69 -6.49 -18.49 15.37
C GLN A 69 -5.81 -17.16 15.08
N PRO A 70 -5.13 -17.04 13.93
CA PRO A 70 -4.58 -15.74 13.55
C PRO A 70 -5.72 -14.73 13.36
N HIS A 71 -5.48 -13.50 13.75
CA HIS A 71 -6.41 -12.37 13.56
C HIS A 71 -6.62 -12.01 12.06
N ARG A 72 -5.99 -12.74 11.16
CA ARG A 72 -6.05 -12.50 9.71
C ARG A 72 -7.16 -13.31 9.08
N ALA A 73 -7.81 -12.72 8.07
CA ALA A 73 -8.92 -13.33 7.35
C ALA A 73 -8.54 -14.60 6.55
N LEU A 74 -7.25 -14.74 6.19
CA LEU A 74 -6.76 -15.88 5.42
C LEU A 74 -6.14 -16.96 6.32
N SER A 75 -6.23 -18.21 5.89
CA SER A 75 -5.53 -19.31 6.55
C SER A 75 -4.01 -19.11 6.47
N VAL A 76 -3.27 -19.62 7.47
CA VAL A 76 -1.81 -19.51 7.54
C VAL A 76 -1.13 -20.04 6.27
N THR A 77 -1.64 -21.13 5.70
CA THR A 77 -1.13 -21.72 4.45
C THR A 77 -1.27 -20.76 3.27
N LYS A 78 -2.41 -20.10 3.14
CA LYS A 78 -2.63 -19.09 2.08
C LYS A 78 -1.73 -17.88 2.27
N GLU A 79 -1.58 -17.40 3.51
CA GLU A 79 -0.64 -16.32 3.83
C GLU A 79 0.79 -16.70 3.44
N PHE A 80 1.25 -17.89 3.82
CA PHE A 80 2.57 -18.39 3.44
C PHE A 80 2.77 -18.44 1.92
N GLN A 81 1.78 -18.96 1.18
CA GLN A 81 1.84 -19.01 -0.29
C GLN A 81 1.95 -17.61 -0.91
N LEU A 82 1.22 -16.61 -0.39
CA LEU A 82 1.31 -15.23 -0.85
C LEU A 82 2.69 -14.64 -0.58
N TYR A 83 3.25 -14.83 0.60
CA TYR A 83 4.60 -14.34 0.93
C TYR A 83 5.68 -15.04 0.10
N LEU A 84 5.57 -16.35 -0.08
CA LEU A 84 6.51 -17.11 -0.93
C LEU A 84 6.45 -16.64 -2.38
N LYS A 85 5.24 -16.53 -2.94
CA LYS A 85 5.04 -16.00 -4.30
C LYS A 85 5.62 -14.59 -4.42
N ARG A 86 5.38 -13.73 -3.45
CA ARG A 86 5.94 -12.38 -3.43
C ARG A 86 7.45 -12.39 -3.42
N LEU A 87 8.06 -13.23 -2.57
CA LEU A 87 9.52 -13.37 -2.49
C LEU A 87 10.12 -13.77 -3.85
N LEU A 88 9.52 -14.75 -4.52
CA LEU A 88 9.98 -15.22 -5.83
C LEU A 88 9.80 -14.17 -6.95
N LEU A 89 8.75 -13.36 -6.87
CA LEU A 89 8.45 -12.35 -7.88
C LEU A 89 9.16 -11.00 -7.65
N MET A 90 9.77 -10.79 -6.48
CA MET A 90 10.43 -9.52 -6.14
C MET A 90 11.43 -8.99 -7.18
N PRO A 91 12.35 -9.81 -7.74
CA PRO A 91 13.30 -9.31 -8.73
C PRO A 91 12.61 -8.84 -10.01
N PHE A 92 11.59 -9.56 -10.47
CA PHE A 92 10.81 -9.17 -11.65
C PHE A 92 10.01 -7.88 -11.40
N GLN A 93 9.40 -7.75 -10.21
CA GLN A 93 8.69 -6.54 -9.81
C GLN A 93 9.63 -5.34 -9.66
N ALA A 94 10.86 -5.56 -9.20
CA ALA A 94 11.87 -4.51 -9.11
C ALA A 94 12.30 -4.01 -10.50
N LEU A 95 12.52 -4.91 -11.44
CA LEU A 95 12.83 -4.58 -12.83
C LEU A 95 11.68 -3.81 -13.49
N GLU A 96 10.46 -4.30 -13.34
CA GLU A 96 9.27 -3.68 -13.91
C GLU A 96 9.05 -2.26 -13.34
N ARG A 97 9.21 -2.09 -12.03
CA ARG A 97 9.17 -0.78 -11.39
C ARG A 97 10.26 0.15 -11.94
N GLY A 98 11.47 -0.38 -12.14
CA GLY A 98 12.58 0.37 -12.74
C GLY A 98 12.22 0.89 -14.13
N VAL A 99 11.72 0.01 -14.99
CA VAL A 99 11.29 0.35 -16.35
C VAL A 99 10.13 1.37 -16.34
N ALA A 100 9.12 1.15 -15.50
CA ALA A 100 7.99 2.08 -15.37
C ALA A 100 8.44 3.47 -14.90
N THR A 101 9.31 3.52 -13.88
CA THR A 101 9.87 4.78 -13.37
C THR A 101 10.70 5.50 -14.42
N TRP A 102 11.52 4.76 -15.17
CA TRP A 102 12.30 5.31 -16.26
C TRP A 102 11.39 5.91 -17.36
N ARG A 103 10.36 5.18 -17.76
CA ARG A 103 9.37 5.66 -18.73
C ARG A 103 8.67 6.96 -18.29
N ILE A 104 8.26 7.04 -17.02
CA ILE A 104 7.62 8.24 -16.46
C ILE A 104 8.59 9.42 -16.49
N ARG A 105 9.86 9.20 -16.12
CA ARG A 105 10.87 10.27 -16.08
C ARG A 105 11.29 10.80 -17.45
N HIS A 106 11.30 9.94 -18.47
CA HIS A 106 11.82 10.29 -19.79
C HIS A 106 10.74 10.38 -20.87
N GLY A 107 9.51 10.03 -20.54
CA GLY A 107 8.41 9.98 -21.51
C GLY A 107 7.85 11.33 -21.93
N GLY A 108 8.14 12.40 -21.20
CA GLY A 108 7.71 13.77 -21.55
C GLY A 108 6.20 13.98 -21.56
N PHE A 109 5.41 13.03 -21.09
CA PHE A 109 3.96 13.10 -21.06
C PHE A 109 3.43 13.54 -19.68
N PRO A 110 2.37 14.35 -19.63
CA PRO A 110 1.68 14.65 -18.38
C PRO A 110 0.99 13.42 -17.83
N TYR A 111 0.98 13.25 -16.53
CA TYR A 111 0.30 12.11 -15.92
C TYR A 111 -0.43 12.46 -14.63
N HIS A 112 -1.47 11.70 -14.35
CA HIS A 112 -2.19 11.70 -13.08
C HIS A 112 -1.75 10.49 -12.26
N LEU A 113 -1.38 10.72 -11.02
CA LEU A 113 -0.92 9.66 -10.11
C LEU A 113 -2.04 9.27 -9.15
N ALA A 114 -2.48 8.02 -9.23
CA ALA A 114 -3.40 7.41 -8.27
C ALA A 114 -2.65 6.48 -7.31
N LEU A 115 -2.72 6.78 -6.02
CA LEU A 115 -2.12 5.96 -4.96
C LEU A 115 -3.12 4.90 -4.50
N LEU A 116 -2.75 3.63 -4.62
CA LEU A 116 -3.60 2.52 -4.19
C LEU A 116 -3.30 2.16 -2.74
N GLN A 117 -4.35 1.89 -1.98
CA GLN A 117 -4.29 1.41 -0.59
C GLN A 117 -4.44 -0.10 -0.53
N LEU A 118 -4.28 -0.66 0.65
CA LEU A 118 -4.55 -2.07 0.92
C LEU A 118 -6.05 -2.24 1.21
N GLU A 119 -6.75 -3.04 0.43
CA GLU A 119 -8.19 -3.29 0.61
C GLU A 119 -8.53 -3.84 1.99
N HIS A 120 -7.65 -4.65 2.56
CA HIS A 120 -7.82 -5.26 3.88
C HIS A 120 -7.31 -4.39 5.04
N ASP A 121 -6.84 -3.18 4.78
CA ASP A 121 -6.46 -2.24 5.83
C ASP A 121 -7.71 -1.63 6.46
N SER A 122 -7.69 -1.53 7.80
CA SER A 122 -8.75 -0.87 8.55
C SER A 122 -9.02 0.56 8.09
N SER A 123 -7.97 1.28 7.69
CA SER A 123 -8.11 2.63 7.14
C SER A 123 -8.95 2.66 5.87
N PHE A 124 -8.78 1.69 4.99
CA PHE A 124 -9.60 1.57 3.79
C PHE A 124 -11.03 1.15 4.13
N GLN A 125 -11.19 0.11 4.97
CA GLN A 125 -12.50 -0.44 5.29
C GLN A 125 -13.38 0.48 6.12
N MET A 126 -12.79 1.27 7.02
CA MET A 126 -13.56 2.13 7.95
C MET A 126 -13.76 3.57 7.44
N HIS A 127 -12.87 4.06 6.60
CA HIS A 127 -12.85 5.47 6.21
C HIS A 127 -12.97 5.70 4.70
N SER A 128 -12.93 4.66 3.89
CA SER A 128 -13.17 4.77 2.44
C SER A 128 -14.67 4.74 2.14
N PRO A 129 -15.15 5.51 1.16
CA PRO A 129 -16.50 5.37 0.63
C PRO A 129 -16.67 4.11 -0.24
N PHE A 130 -15.57 3.38 -0.52
CA PHE A 130 -15.54 2.19 -1.38
C PHE A 130 -15.46 0.93 -0.55
N ASN A 131 -16.17 -0.12 -0.94
CA ASN A 131 -16.10 -1.43 -0.31
C ASN A 131 -14.93 -2.26 -0.83
N THR A 132 -14.54 -2.04 -2.09
CA THR A 132 -13.46 -2.79 -2.75
C THR A 132 -12.51 -1.86 -3.49
N MET A 133 -11.28 -2.33 -3.69
CA MET A 133 -10.30 -1.61 -4.51
C MET A 133 -10.74 -1.56 -5.99
N THR A 134 -11.50 -2.54 -6.43
CA THR A 134 -12.05 -2.56 -7.80
C THR A 134 -13.04 -1.42 -8.03
N GLU A 135 -13.92 -1.13 -7.06
CA GLU A 135 -14.83 0.04 -7.13
C GLU A 135 -14.04 1.35 -7.22
N PHE A 136 -13.00 1.48 -6.39
CA PHE A 136 -12.12 2.66 -6.44
C PHE A 136 -11.46 2.81 -7.81
N LEU A 137 -10.90 1.73 -8.37
CA LEU A 137 -10.27 1.74 -9.69
C LEU A 137 -11.27 2.14 -10.79
N GLU A 138 -12.50 1.64 -10.73
CA GLU A 138 -13.53 1.95 -11.70
C GLU A 138 -13.88 3.43 -11.69
N VAL A 139 -14.09 4.02 -10.52
CA VAL A 139 -14.41 5.46 -10.39
C VAL A 139 -13.24 6.32 -10.89
N VAL A 140 -12.01 6.01 -10.49
CA VAL A 140 -10.82 6.77 -10.92
C VAL A 140 -10.61 6.67 -12.44
N MET A 141 -10.71 5.47 -13.00
CA MET A 141 -10.47 5.25 -14.44
C MET A 141 -11.58 5.83 -15.30
N ARG A 142 -12.83 5.75 -14.86
CA ARG A 142 -13.97 6.36 -15.54
C ARG A 142 -13.87 7.89 -15.52
N GLY A 143 -13.60 8.49 -14.37
CA GLY A 143 -13.38 9.94 -14.26
C GLY A 143 -12.19 10.42 -15.10
N PHE A 144 -11.11 9.64 -15.16
CA PHE A 144 -9.98 9.92 -16.04
C PHE A 144 -10.36 9.83 -17.53
N ALA A 145 -11.13 8.82 -17.94
CA ALA A 145 -11.56 8.64 -19.32
C ALA A 145 -12.41 9.80 -19.80
N GLU A 146 -13.29 10.32 -18.94
CA GLU A 146 -14.23 11.38 -19.23
C GLU A 146 -13.60 12.78 -19.17
N GLY A 147 -12.72 13.01 -18.19
CA GLY A 147 -12.25 14.37 -17.87
C GLY A 147 -10.81 14.68 -18.31
N ALA A 148 -9.96 13.68 -18.53
CA ALA A 148 -8.56 13.94 -18.81
C ALA A 148 -8.27 14.13 -20.31
N PRO A 149 -7.38 15.08 -20.69
CA PRO A 149 -6.94 15.23 -22.07
C PRO A 149 -6.36 13.92 -22.63
N LYS A 150 -6.55 13.66 -23.93
CA LYS A 150 -6.15 12.39 -24.57
C LYS A 150 -4.66 12.08 -24.50
N HIS A 151 -3.81 13.08 -24.36
CA HIS A 151 -2.36 12.93 -24.23
C HIS A 151 -1.87 12.72 -22.79
N HIS A 152 -2.75 12.76 -21.79
CA HIS A 152 -2.42 12.46 -20.41
C HIS A 152 -2.43 10.95 -20.14
N HIS A 153 -1.61 10.53 -19.20
CA HIS A 153 -1.52 9.15 -18.75
C HIS A 153 -1.99 8.99 -17.30
N LEU A 154 -2.61 7.86 -17.00
CA LEU A 154 -2.97 7.50 -15.63
C LEU A 154 -1.96 6.49 -15.08
N VAL A 155 -1.29 6.86 -14.01
CA VAL A 155 -0.25 6.05 -13.37
C VAL A 155 -0.78 5.57 -12.02
N PHE A 156 -0.78 4.26 -11.82
CA PHE A 156 -1.13 3.66 -10.54
C PHE A 156 0.12 3.29 -9.75
N LYS A 157 0.20 3.72 -8.51
CA LYS A 157 1.22 3.29 -7.57
C LYS A 157 0.60 2.37 -6.54
N ALA A 158 0.91 1.08 -6.63
CA ALA A 158 0.49 0.09 -5.63
C ALA A 158 1.14 0.36 -4.27
N HIS A 159 0.44 -0.02 -3.20
CA HIS A 159 0.99 0.07 -1.86
C HIS A 159 2.22 -0.83 -1.72
N PRO A 160 3.28 -0.41 -1.00
CA PRO A 160 4.48 -1.23 -0.82
C PRO A 160 4.23 -2.60 -0.20
N LEU A 161 3.19 -2.74 0.61
CA LEU A 161 2.81 -3.99 1.28
C LEU A 161 1.77 -4.81 0.50
N GLU A 162 1.41 -4.39 -0.73
CA GLU A 162 0.51 -5.18 -1.58
C GLU A 162 1.05 -6.59 -1.81
N ASP A 163 0.27 -7.59 -1.46
CA ASP A 163 0.67 -9.00 -1.46
C ASP A 163 0.06 -9.82 -2.61
N GLY A 164 -0.77 -9.20 -3.44
CA GLY A 164 -1.40 -9.83 -4.59
C GLY A 164 -2.72 -10.55 -4.28
N ARG A 165 -3.35 -10.26 -3.15
CA ARG A 165 -4.72 -10.72 -2.83
C ARG A 165 -5.73 -10.21 -3.83
N VAL A 166 -5.63 -8.93 -4.15
CA VAL A 166 -6.44 -8.28 -5.18
C VAL A 166 -5.66 -8.31 -6.50
N PRO A 167 -6.24 -8.83 -7.60
CA PRO A 167 -5.56 -8.91 -8.89
C PRO A 167 -5.57 -7.54 -9.61
N LEU A 168 -5.01 -6.49 -8.96
CA LEU A 168 -5.06 -5.10 -9.41
C LEU A 168 -4.68 -4.93 -10.89
N ARG A 169 -3.60 -5.59 -11.33
CA ARG A 169 -3.15 -5.48 -12.74
C ARG A 169 -4.16 -6.02 -13.74
N ARG A 170 -4.85 -7.10 -13.37
CA ARG A 170 -5.89 -7.70 -14.22
C ARG A 170 -7.09 -6.76 -14.31
N GLU A 171 -7.50 -6.20 -13.18
CA GLU A 171 -8.63 -5.27 -13.11
C GLU A 171 -8.33 -3.97 -13.86
N ILE A 172 -7.16 -3.37 -13.67
CA ILE A 172 -6.74 -2.19 -14.42
C ILE A 172 -6.74 -2.46 -15.92
N LYS A 173 -6.19 -3.60 -16.36
CA LYS A 173 -6.19 -3.97 -17.78
C LYS A 173 -7.59 -4.23 -18.34
N ARG A 174 -8.50 -4.78 -17.54
CA ARG A 174 -9.90 -4.99 -17.93
C ARG A 174 -10.58 -3.64 -18.13
N LEU A 175 -10.54 -2.77 -17.12
CA LEU A 175 -11.14 -1.44 -17.16
C LEU A 175 -10.54 -0.56 -18.25
N ALA A 176 -9.21 -0.61 -18.46
CA ALA A 176 -8.58 0.14 -19.54
C ALA A 176 -9.08 -0.27 -20.91
N ARG A 177 -9.36 -1.55 -21.15
CA ARG A 177 -9.97 -2.01 -22.40
C ARG A 177 -11.43 -1.58 -22.55
N GLU A 178 -12.21 -1.71 -21.48
CA GLU A 178 -13.62 -1.32 -21.46
C GLU A 178 -13.82 0.19 -21.68
N LEU A 179 -12.91 1.01 -21.14
CA LEU A 179 -12.98 2.48 -21.23
C LEU A 179 -12.18 3.08 -22.40
N GLY A 180 -11.60 2.25 -23.25
CA GLY A 180 -10.80 2.72 -24.38
C GLY A 180 -9.51 3.46 -23.99
N LEU A 181 -8.94 3.15 -22.82
CA LEU A 181 -7.73 3.79 -22.29
C LEU A 181 -6.43 3.07 -22.68
N GLY A 182 -6.44 2.30 -23.76
CA GLY A 182 -5.28 1.51 -24.17
C GLY A 182 -4.04 2.39 -24.38
N GLY A 183 -3.01 2.18 -23.54
CA GLY A 183 -1.74 2.92 -23.62
C GLY A 183 -1.70 4.28 -22.91
N ARG A 184 -2.75 4.66 -22.20
CA ARG A 184 -2.85 5.94 -21.46
C ARG A 184 -2.67 5.77 -19.97
#